data_a76be4675363ac0beb3c1373110420d4
#
_entry.id   a76be4675363ac0beb3c1373110420d4
#
_cell.length_a   1.000
_cell.length_b   1.000
_cell.length_c   1.000
_cell.angle_alpha   90.00
_cell.angle_beta   90.00
_cell.angle_gamma   90.00
#
_symmetry.space_group_name_H-M   'P 1'
#
loop_
_entity.id
_entity.type
_entity.pdbx_description
1 polymer ?
#
loop_
_entity_poly.entity_id
_entity_poly.type
_entity_poly.pdbx_seq_one_letter_code
_entity_poly.pdbx_strand_id
1 'polypeptide(L)'
;MMIWRIAAGYMSTKDKLSRFVDIGDVYCPLCRLEIESSLHLFAFCPVTKAMWFNSKWGLRMDSFGFSSVVDFIQFFCSPPFINQLSQKNELLLFGAILCDGIWKLRNQVIFADLPLRCDELNLEYGSNLWNSNFLDSGLFRL
;
A
#
# COMPACT_ATOMS: atom_id res chain seq x y z
N MET A 1 7.04 1.29 13.55
CA MET A 1 7.22 1.20 12.09
C MET A 1 6.00 0.54 11.45
N MET A 2 5.56 1.03 10.32
CA MET A 2 4.31 0.57 9.68
C MET A 2 4.34 -0.93 9.31
N ILE A 3 5.44 -1.41 8.74
CA ILE A 3 5.60 -2.81 8.33
C ILE A 3 5.36 -3.77 9.51
N TRP A 4 5.89 -3.45 10.68
CA TRP A 4 5.67 -4.25 11.88
C TRP A 4 4.20 -4.27 12.30
N ARG A 5 3.52 -3.12 12.23
CA ARG A 5 2.09 -3.04 12.56
C ARG A 5 1.24 -3.88 11.61
N ILE A 6 1.58 -3.89 10.32
CA ILE A 6 0.93 -4.74 9.32
C ILE A 6 1.15 -6.21 9.65
N ALA A 7 2.40 -6.61 9.89
CA ALA A 7 2.78 -7.98 10.21
C ALA A 7 2.10 -8.49 11.48
N ALA A 8 1.99 -7.64 12.51
CA ALA A 8 1.35 -7.97 13.78
C ALA A 8 -0.17 -7.94 13.73
N GLY A 9 -0.77 -7.53 12.62
CA GLY A 9 -2.22 -7.49 12.47
C GLY A 9 -2.90 -6.31 13.18
N TYR A 10 -2.17 -5.24 13.46
CA TYR A 10 -2.69 -4.07 14.19
C TYR A 10 -3.36 -3.02 13.30
N MET A 11 -3.53 -3.29 12.02
CA MET A 11 -4.23 -2.37 11.13
C MET A 11 -5.75 -2.55 11.26
N SER A 12 -6.46 -1.46 11.49
CA SER A 12 -7.93 -1.46 11.63
C SER A 12 -8.61 -1.39 10.27
N THR A 13 -8.41 -2.43 9.45
CA THR A 13 -9.07 -2.58 8.16
C THR A 13 -10.55 -2.94 8.32
N LYS A 14 -11.36 -2.66 7.31
CA LYS A 14 -12.81 -2.86 7.39
C LYS A 14 -13.21 -4.31 7.61
N ASP A 15 -12.47 -5.27 7.03
CA ASP A 15 -12.71 -6.69 7.26
C ASP A 15 -12.58 -7.08 8.74
N LYS A 16 -11.61 -6.50 9.44
CA LYS A 16 -11.41 -6.73 10.88
C LYS A 16 -12.48 -6.04 11.71
N LEU A 17 -12.75 -4.77 11.41
CA LEU A 17 -13.76 -3.99 12.14
C LEU A 17 -15.16 -4.59 12.02
N SER A 18 -15.50 -5.11 10.83
CA SER A 18 -16.82 -5.71 10.58
C SER A 18 -17.11 -6.94 11.43
N ARG A 19 -16.09 -7.57 12.00
CA ARG A 19 -16.26 -8.71 12.92
C ARG A 19 -16.79 -8.30 14.30
N PHE A 20 -16.65 -7.04 14.67
CA PHE A 20 -16.98 -6.53 16.00
C PHE A 20 -18.13 -5.52 15.98
N VAL A 21 -18.26 -4.78 14.89
CA VAL A 21 -19.24 -3.68 14.74
C VAL A 21 -19.82 -3.74 13.35
N ASP A 22 -21.10 -3.43 13.22
CA ASP A 22 -21.71 -3.22 11.89
C ASP A 22 -21.24 -1.86 11.35
N ILE A 23 -20.36 -1.91 10.37
CA ILE A 23 -19.80 -0.71 9.71
C ILE A 23 -20.49 -0.41 8.37
N GLY A 24 -21.43 -1.26 7.95
CA GLY A 24 -22.16 -1.14 6.68
C GLY A 24 -21.31 -1.49 5.48
N ASP A 25 -20.41 -0.62 5.07
CA ASP A 25 -19.55 -0.79 3.90
C ASP A 25 -18.20 -1.43 4.28
N VAL A 26 -17.90 -2.60 3.70
CA VAL A 26 -16.67 -3.36 3.95
C VAL A 26 -15.66 -3.25 2.79
N TYR A 27 -16.01 -2.54 1.73
CA TYR A 27 -15.16 -2.43 0.55
C TYR A 27 -13.97 -1.51 0.77
N CYS A 28 -12.88 -1.82 0.05
CA CYS A 28 -11.67 -1.00 0.05
C CYS A 28 -12.00 0.45 -0.33
N PRO A 29 -11.66 1.43 0.50
CA PRO A 29 -12.00 2.83 0.20
C PRO A 29 -11.23 3.39 -1.00
N LEU A 30 -10.10 2.79 -1.39
CA LEU A 30 -9.31 3.25 -2.52
C LEU A 30 -9.87 2.77 -3.86
N CYS A 31 -10.16 1.47 -4.01
CA CYS A 31 -10.64 0.92 -5.29
C CYS A 31 -12.15 0.66 -5.32
N ARG A 32 -12.78 0.43 -4.18
CA ARG A 32 -14.21 0.09 -4.02
C ARG A 32 -14.66 -1.19 -4.76
N LEU A 33 -13.72 -2.04 -5.13
CA LEU A 33 -13.99 -3.27 -5.90
C LEU A 33 -13.97 -4.53 -5.04
N GLU A 34 -13.16 -4.55 -4.01
CA GLU A 34 -12.90 -5.71 -3.17
C GLU A 34 -13.06 -5.36 -1.69
N ILE A 35 -13.31 -6.37 -0.87
CA ILE A 35 -13.32 -6.21 0.59
C ILE A 35 -11.94 -5.74 1.06
N GLU A 36 -11.91 -4.72 1.91
CA GLU A 36 -10.67 -4.22 2.46
C GLU A 36 -10.07 -5.19 3.47
N SER A 37 -8.98 -5.83 3.08
CA SER A 37 -8.08 -6.55 4.00
C SER A 37 -6.70 -5.89 3.97
N SER A 38 -5.84 -6.22 4.92
CA SER A 38 -4.47 -5.68 4.90
C SER A 38 -3.72 -6.11 3.64
N LEU A 39 -3.84 -7.37 3.23
CA LEU A 39 -3.18 -7.87 2.03
C LEU A 39 -3.72 -7.18 0.77
N HIS A 40 -5.04 -7.02 0.65
CA HIS A 40 -5.62 -6.28 -0.46
C HIS A 40 -5.14 -4.83 -0.48
N LEU A 41 -5.28 -4.12 0.65
CA LEU A 41 -4.97 -2.68 0.72
C LEU A 41 -3.51 -2.39 0.36
N PHE A 42 -2.57 -3.16 0.89
CA PHE A 42 -1.14 -2.87 0.74
C PHE A 42 -0.50 -3.52 -0.48
N ALA A 43 -1.06 -4.59 -1.03
CA ALA A 43 -0.47 -5.34 -2.13
C ALA A 43 -1.35 -5.43 -3.38
N PHE A 44 -2.63 -5.74 -3.25
CA PHE A 44 -3.47 -6.16 -4.37
C PHE A 44 -4.49 -5.13 -4.84
N CYS A 45 -4.74 -4.08 -4.08
CA CYS A 45 -5.59 -2.99 -4.55
C CYS A 45 -5.04 -2.42 -5.86
N PRO A 46 -5.86 -2.21 -6.90
CA PRO A 46 -5.38 -1.64 -8.18
C PRO A 46 -4.64 -0.31 -8.00
N VAL A 47 -5.07 0.51 -7.05
CA VAL A 47 -4.40 1.78 -6.72
C VAL A 47 -3.00 1.54 -6.19
N THR A 48 -2.86 0.66 -5.21
CA THR A 48 -1.56 0.39 -4.60
C THR A 48 -0.64 -0.42 -5.51
N LYS A 49 -1.18 -1.31 -6.34
CA LYS A 49 -0.38 -2.01 -7.37
C LYS A 49 0.25 -1.02 -8.34
N ALA A 50 -0.50 0.01 -8.76
CA ALA A 50 0.04 1.05 -9.62
C ALA A 50 1.17 1.83 -8.93
N MET A 51 1.03 2.10 -7.64
CA MET A 51 2.07 2.77 -6.86
C MET A 51 3.37 1.96 -6.80
N TRP A 52 3.29 0.66 -6.51
CA TRP A 52 4.45 -0.22 -6.48
C TRP A 52 5.13 -0.31 -7.86
N PHE A 53 4.33 -0.41 -8.91
CA PHE A 53 4.84 -0.50 -10.28
C PHE A 53 5.51 0.79 -10.75
N ASN A 54 4.95 1.95 -10.39
CA ASN A 54 5.51 3.27 -10.76
C ASN A 54 6.68 3.71 -9.88
N SER A 55 7.05 2.93 -8.88
CA SER A 55 8.25 3.17 -8.09
C SER A 55 9.52 2.88 -8.90
N LYS A 56 10.67 3.33 -8.40
CA LYS A 56 11.97 3.03 -9.02
C LYS A 56 12.25 1.52 -9.07
N TRP A 57 11.60 0.72 -8.23
CA TRP A 57 11.75 -0.73 -8.20
C TRP A 57 10.89 -1.45 -9.24
N GLY A 58 9.87 -0.80 -9.78
CA GLY A 58 8.99 -1.36 -10.80
C GLY A 58 8.31 -2.67 -10.38
N LEU A 59 7.84 -2.74 -9.13
CA LEU A 59 7.34 -3.97 -8.54
C LEU A 59 5.95 -4.33 -9.06
N ARG A 60 5.82 -5.53 -9.59
CA ARG A 60 4.53 -6.11 -10.00
C ARG A 60 4.03 -7.03 -8.89
N MET A 61 3.24 -6.47 -7.97
CA MET A 61 2.79 -7.17 -6.77
C MET A 61 1.95 -8.42 -7.07
N ASP A 62 1.21 -8.41 -8.16
CA ASP A 62 0.41 -9.55 -8.60
C ASP A 62 1.25 -10.75 -9.08
N SER A 63 2.52 -10.55 -9.43
CA SER A 63 3.41 -11.60 -9.90
C SER A 63 4.11 -12.40 -8.80
N PHE A 64 4.09 -11.94 -7.55
CA PHE A 64 4.82 -12.58 -6.45
C PHE A 64 4.05 -13.68 -5.72
N GLY A 65 2.76 -13.83 -5.98
CA GLY A 65 1.95 -14.91 -5.43
C GLY A 65 1.77 -14.87 -3.92
N PHE A 66 1.67 -13.69 -3.33
CA PHE A 66 1.42 -13.56 -1.88
C PHE A 66 0.08 -14.20 -1.51
N SER A 67 0.10 -15.14 -0.57
CA SER A 67 -1.09 -15.77 -0.01
C SER A 67 -1.47 -15.19 1.35
N SER A 68 -0.56 -14.47 1.99
CA SER A 68 -0.78 -13.88 3.31
C SER A 68 -0.01 -12.56 3.46
N VAL A 69 -0.40 -11.81 4.49
CA VAL A 69 0.33 -10.59 4.89
C VAL A 69 1.78 -10.92 5.28
N VAL A 70 2.00 -12.09 5.89
CA VAL A 70 3.34 -12.53 6.27
C VAL A 70 4.22 -12.71 5.04
N ASP A 71 3.71 -13.31 3.96
CA ASP A 71 4.46 -13.45 2.70
C ASP A 71 4.85 -12.09 2.14
N PHE A 72 3.92 -11.14 2.16
CA PHE A 72 4.16 -9.77 1.71
C PHE A 72 5.29 -9.10 2.51
N ILE A 73 5.26 -9.23 3.83
CA ILE A 73 6.29 -8.64 4.69
C ILE A 73 7.64 -9.34 4.51
N GLN A 74 7.65 -10.66 4.39
CA GLN A 74 8.87 -11.43 4.15
C GLN A 74 9.56 -11.04 2.84
N PHE A 75 8.80 -10.69 1.82
CA PHE A 75 9.34 -10.18 0.56
C PHE A 75 10.24 -8.95 0.78
N PHE A 76 9.85 -8.03 1.66
CA PHE A 76 10.66 -6.85 1.96
C PHE A 76 11.83 -7.14 2.89
N CYS A 77 11.68 -8.11 3.79
CA CYS A 77 12.76 -8.49 4.71
C CYS A 77 13.85 -9.30 4.01
N SER A 78 13.48 -10.13 3.04
CA SER A 78 14.40 -11.00 2.31
C SER A 78 14.01 -11.07 0.82
N PRO A 79 14.22 -10.00 0.05
CA PRO A 79 13.83 -9.95 -1.36
C PRO A 79 14.65 -10.94 -2.17
N PRO A 80 13.99 -11.80 -2.99
CA PRO A 80 14.67 -12.90 -3.68
C PRO A 80 15.57 -12.44 -4.85
N PHE A 81 15.38 -11.23 -5.34
CA PHE A 81 16.10 -10.70 -6.51
C PHE A 81 17.23 -9.72 -6.16
N ILE A 82 17.47 -9.49 -4.87
CA ILE A 82 18.50 -8.55 -4.40
C ILE A 82 19.51 -9.28 -3.52
N ASN A 83 20.80 -9.14 -3.86
CA ASN A 83 21.88 -9.76 -3.10
C ASN A 83 22.65 -8.79 -2.20
N GLN A 84 22.68 -7.49 -2.56
CA GLN A 84 23.41 -6.50 -1.78
C GLN A 84 22.60 -6.01 -0.58
N LEU A 85 23.22 -5.99 0.59
CA LEU A 85 22.57 -5.58 1.84
C LEU A 85 22.07 -4.12 1.79
N SER A 86 22.84 -3.23 1.19
CA SER A 86 22.42 -1.82 1.04
C SER A 86 21.13 -1.68 0.24
N GLN A 87 20.98 -2.44 -0.83
CA GLN A 87 19.77 -2.45 -1.65
C GLN A 87 18.58 -3.11 -0.93
N LYS A 88 18.84 -4.16 -0.15
CA LYS A 88 17.81 -4.79 0.70
C LYS A 88 17.24 -3.80 1.72
N ASN A 89 18.14 -3.05 2.38
CA ASN A 89 17.75 -2.05 3.36
C ASN A 89 16.98 -0.89 2.71
N GLU A 90 17.39 -0.49 1.52
CA GLU A 90 16.70 0.55 0.76
C GLU A 90 15.28 0.11 0.36
N LEU A 91 15.11 -1.12 -0.12
CA LEU A 91 13.81 -1.67 -0.46
C LEU A 91 12.90 -1.79 0.77
N LEU A 92 13.44 -2.25 1.89
CA LEU A 92 12.69 -2.35 3.14
C LEU A 92 12.21 -0.97 3.62
N LEU A 93 13.10 0.01 3.59
CA LEU A 93 12.75 1.39 3.96
C LEU A 93 11.70 1.97 3.00
N PHE A 94 11.87 1.77 1.71
CA PHE A 94 10.90 2.18 0.70
C PHE A 94 9.54 1.54 0.95
N GLY A 95 9.50 0.23 1.20
CA GLY A 95 8.28 -0.49 1.52
C GLY A 95 7.57 0.07 2.76
N ALA A 96 8.33 0.38 3.80
CA ALA A 96 7.79 0.97 5.02
C ALA A 96 7.18 2.35 4.76
N ILE A 97 7.87 3.20 4.01
CA ILE A 97 7.42 4.55 3.65
C ILE A 97 6.16 4.49 2.78
N LEU A 98 6.15 3.61 1.78
CA LEU A 98 5.00 3.49 0.89
C LEU A 98 3.77 2.94 1.62
N CYS A 99 3.94 1.93 2.47
CA CYS A 99 2.85 1.42 3.29
C CYS A 99 2.27 2.49 4.23
N ASP A 100 3.13 3.30 4.84
CA ASP A 100 2.67 4.44 5.65
C ASP A 100 1.87 5.44 4.82
N GLY A 101 2.34 5.75 3.62
CA GLY A 101 1.63 6.61 2.67
C GLY A 101 0.28 6.06 2.23
N ILE A 102 0.20 4.77 1.94
CA ILE A 102 -1.05 4.08 1.58
C ILE A 102 -2.06 4.18 2.72
N TRP A 103 -1.62 3.93 3.95
CA TRP A 103 -2.50 4.02 5.13
C TRP A 103 -3.00 5.43 5.36
N LYS A 104 -2.15 6.44 5.22
CA LYS A 104 -2.54 7.85 5.32
C LYS A 104 -3.54 8.23 4.23
N LEU A 105 -3.31 7.80 2.99
CA LEU A 105 -4.23 8.04 1.88
C LEU A 105 -5.58 7.39 2.14
N ARG A 106 -5.58 6.14 2.58
CA ARG A 106 -6.80 5.41 2.95
C ARG A 106 -7.61 6.17 4.01
N ASN A 107 -6.94 6.65 5.03
CA ASN A 107 -7.60 7.41 6.11
C ASN A 107 -8.14 8.75 5.61
N GLN A 108 -7.42 9.44 4.73
CA GLN A 108 -7.91 10.69 4.11
C GLN A 108 -9.17 10.46 3.29
N VAL A 109 -9.24 9.36 2.53
CA VAL A 109 -10.43 9.01 1.75
C VAL A 109 -11.63 8.75 2.67
N ILE A 110 -11.44 8.04 3.77
CA ILE A 110 -12.52 7.74 4.71
C ILE A 110 -13.00 8.99 5.45
N PHE A 111 -12.07 9.77 6.01
CA PHE A 111 -12.42 10.87 6.92
C PHE A 111 -12.72 12.17 6.22
N ALA A 112 -12.17 12.39 5.03
CA ALA A 112 -12.43 13.59 4.23
C ALA A 112 -13.54 13.41 3.18
N ASP A 113 -14.12 12.20 3.08
CA ASP A 113 -15.15 11.83 2.10
C ASP A 113 -14.74 12.18 0.66
N LEU A 114 -13.43 12.02 0.36
CA LEU A 114 -12.88 12.28 -0.96
C LEU A 114 -13.15 11.08 -1.87
N PRO A 115 -13.95 11.22 -2.95
CA PRO A 115 -14.16 10.12 -3.89
C PRO A 115 -12.89 9.94 -4.74
N LEU A 116 -12.10 8.91 -4.44
CA LEU A 116 -11.13 8.41 -5.40
C LEU A 116 -11.87 7.55 -6.41
N ARG A 117 -12.03 8.06 -7.62
CA ARG A 117 -12.50 7.24 -8.74
C ARG A 117 -11.29 6.57 -9.37
N CYS A 118 -11.38 5.25 -9.61
CA CYS A 118 -10.29 4.48 -10.24
C CYS A 118 -9.95 5.00 -11.65
N ASP A 119 -10.90 5.62 -12.32
CA ASP A 119 -10.76 6.24 -13.64
C ASP A 119 -10.12 7.64 -13.60
N GLU A 120 -10.10 8.27 -12.44
CA GLU A 120 -9.46 9.58 -12.21
C GLU A 120 -8.08 9.45 -11.53
N LEU A 121 -7.58 8.23 -11.38
CA LEU A 121 -6.19 7.99 -11.00
C LEU A 121 -5.26 8.39 -12.15
N ASN A 122 -5.53 9.56 -12.71
CA ASN A 122 -4.49 10.34 -13.33
C ASN A 122 -3.41 10.53 -12.28
N LEU A 123 -2.20 10.19 -12.66
CA LEU A 123 -0.97 10.42 -11.93
C LEU A 123 -0.89 11.79 -11.24
N GLU A 124 -1.72 12.76 -11.64
CA GLU A 124 -1.79 14.10 -11.05
C GLU A 124 -2.37 14.12 -9.63
N TYR A 125 -3.35 13.28 -9.30
CA TYR A 125 -3.91 13.27 -7.94
C TYR A 125 -3.00 12.51 -6.98
N GLY A 126 -2.45 11.41 -7.46
CA GLY A 126 -1.33 10.75 -6.79
C GLY A 126 -0.17 11.71 -6.61
N SER A 127 0.22 12.48 -7.66
CA SER A 127 1.36 13.37 -7.62
C SER A 127 1.22 14.52 -6.63
N ASN A 128 0.04 15.08 -6.39
CA ASN A 128 -0.14 16.18 -5.43
C ASN A 128 -0.08 15.72 -3.97
N LEU A 129 -0.60 14.54 -3.65
CA LEU A 129 -0.43 13.92 -2.33
C LEU A 129 0.97 13.34 -2.15
N TRP A 130 1.61 12.94 -3.25
CA TRP A 130 2.93 12.36 -3.29
C TRP A 130 4.04 13.41 -3.32
N ASN A 131 3.80 14.55 -4.00
CA ASN A 131 4.78 15.62 -4.16
C ASN A 131 5.20 16.26 -2.83
N SER A 132 4.33 16.30 -1.83
CA SER A 132 4.68 16.93 -0.57
C SER A 132 5.50 16.05 0.37
N ASN A 133 5.48 14.72 0.19
CA ASN A 133 6.10 13.80 1.14
C ASN A 133 7.07 12.78 0.53
N PHE A 134 7.03 12.52 -0.77
CA PHE A 134 7.74 11.39 -1.38
C PHE A 134 8.64 11.72 -2.57
N LEU A 135 8.37 12.78 -3.34
CA LEU A 135 9.16 13.09 -4.54
C LEU A 135 10.54 13.65 -4.22
N ASP A 136 10.70 14.29 -3.07
CA ASP A 136 12.02 14.76 -2.63
C ASP A 136 12.98 13.61 -2.27
N SER A 137 12.46 12.39 -2.15
CA SER A 137 13.28 11.21 -1.81
C SER A 137 13.86 10.49 -3.03
N GLY A 138 13.47 10.83 -4.26
CA GLY A 138 13.91 10.15 -5.48
C GLY A 138 13.47 8.70 -5.60
N LEU A 139 12.46 8.28 -4.82
CA LEU A 139 12.00 6.89 -4.75
C LEU A 139 11.02 6.51 -5.85
N PHE A 140 10.48 7.48 -6.60
CA PHE A 140 9.52 7.24 -7.66
C PHE A 140 10.09 7.62 -9.03
N ARG A 141 9.70 6.82 -10.04
CA ARG A 141 9.94 7.18 -11.45
C ARG A 141 8.97 8.29 -11.84
N LEU A 142 9.51 9.36 -12.32
CA LEU A 142 8.74 10.40 -12.97
C LEU A 142 8.44 10.02 -14.41
#